data_d4800ee464c6a23d90421c99e5c15ca1
#
_entry.id   d4800ee464c6a23d90421c99e5c15ca1
#
_cell.length_a   1.000
_cell.length_b   1.000
_cell.length_c   1.000
_cell.angle_alpha   90.00
_cell.angle_beta   90.00
_cell.angle_gamma   90.00
#
_symmetry.space_group_name_H-M   'P 1'
#
loop_
_entity.id
_entity.type
_entity.pdbx_description
1 polymer ?
#
loop_
_entity_poly.entity_id
_entity_poly.type
_entity_poly.pdbx_seq_one_letter_code
_entity_poly.pdbx_strand_id
1 'polypeptide(L)'
;MKSFQKIFILLFLFYSCKVEKNTNSKEEWVSLFNGKDLNGWDIKIANHNLNDNFNNTFQVQDSMIRIVYNEYDVFDDKYGHIYYKTPYSYYKLRFDYRFIKEQTSGGENWNVRNSGVMIHSQSAKSNAFEQHFPVSLEIQLLGGLNKGERTTANLCTPGTAVYFNDKLDYTHCITSESKTYNGDQWVHIEAIILGNESIIHIIENDIVLKYTRPEIDSSFLSKDYEGKDWDNFGVTNKEIWLDKAGKPIGEGYIALQAESHPIDFKNIELLDLCGCMDKKAKNYKSYFIKNNSMKCIY
;
A
#
# COMPACT_ATOMS: atom_id res chain seq x y z
N MET A 1 -28.61 73.26 50.67
CA MET A 1 -28.93 72.32 49.63
C MET A 1 -27.63 71.59 49.22
N LYS A 2 -27.45 70.35 49.67
CA LYS A 2 -26.26 69.53 49.32
C LYS A 2 -26.60 68.62 48.20
N SER A 3 -25.89 68.79 47.08
CA SER A 3 -26.00 67.94 45.88
C SER A 3 -25.21 66.66 46.11
N PHE A 4 -25.89 65.51 45.98
CA PHE A 4 -25.27 64.18 45.97
C PHE A 4 -24.97 63.79 44.53
N GLN A 5 -23.68 63.72 44.20
CA GLN A 5 -23.22 63.21 42.92
C GLN A 5 -23.11 61.66 43.04
N LYS A 6 -23.94 60.97 42.29
CA LYS A 6 -23.85 59.50 42.20
C LYS A 6 -22.77 59.12 41.20
N ILE A 7 -21.72 58.49 41.66
CA ILE A 7 -20.66 57.86 40.84
C ILE A 7 -21.16 56.51 40.36
N PHE A 8 -21.33 56.33 39.04
CA PHE A 8 -21.65 55.06 38.42
C PHE A 8 -20.32 54.39 38.04
N ILE A 9 -19.97 53.30 38.74
CA ILE A 9 -18.81 52.48 38.41
C ILE A 9 -19.23 51.47 37.38
N LEU A 10 -18.76 51.64 36.13
CA LEU A 10 -18.97 50.71 35.02
C LEU A 10 -17.92 49.61 35.15
N LEU A 11 -18.35 48.40 35.56
CA LEU A 11 -17.50 47.19 35.56
C LEU A 11 -17.38 46.67 34.13
N PHE A 12 -16.24 46.88 33.48
CA PHE A 12 -15.89 46.26 32.22
C PHE A 12 -15.45 44.79 32.48
N LEU A 13 -16.32 43.84 32.24
CA LEU A 13 -15.97 42.43 32.18
C LEU A 13 -15.17 42.17 30.89
N PHE A 14 -13.87 42.06 31.01
CA PHE A 14 -13.02 41.57 29.92
C PHE A 14 -13.26 40.07 29.73
N TYR A 15 -14.10 39.71 28.77
CA TYR A 15 -14.16 38.36 28.24
C TYR A 15 -12.86 38.12 27.47
N SER A 16 -11.90 37.46 28.11
CA SER A 16 -10.70 36.94 27.42
C SER A 16 -11.13 35.77 26.52
N CYS A 17 -11.38 36.03 25.28
CA CYS A 17 -11.55 35.01 24.27
C CYS A 17 -10.19 34.31 24.12
N LYS A 18 -10.03 33.12 24.72
CA LYS A 18 -8.89 32.24 24.42
C LYS A 18 -9.04 31.82 22.97
N VAL A 19 -8.31 32.47 22.08
CA VAL A 19 -8.10 31.95 20.71
C VAL A 19 -7.36 30.63 20.90
N GLU A 20 -8.07 29.51 20.75
CA GLU A 20 -7.43 28.20 20.59
C GLU A 20 -6.55 28.34 19.34
N LYS A 21 -5.24 28.34 19.55
CA LYS A 21 -4.30 28.19 18.45
C LYS A 21 -4.61 26.83 17.79
N ASN A 22 -5.18 26.90 16.62
CA ASN A 22 -5.38 25.74 15.77
C ASN A 22 -3.98 25.26 15.34
N THR A 23 -3.34 24.44 16.20
CA THR A 23 -2.01 23.87 15.93
C THR A 23 -2.18 22.67 15.02
N ASN A 24 -2.42 22.91 13.73
CA ASN A 24 -2.28 21.85 12.74
C ASN A 24 -0.83 21.37 12.78
N SER A 25 -0.63 20.14 13.23
CA SER A 25 0.67 19.49 13.17
C SER A 25 1.07 19.33 11.70
N LYS A 26 2.33 19.63 11.38
CA LYS A 26 2.87 19.33 10.05
C LYS A 26 2.87 17.80 9.85
N GLU A 27 2.43 17.33 8.69
CA GLU A 27 2.52 15.92 8.31
C GLU A 27 3.98 15.46 8.30
N GLU A 28 4.27 14.36 8.99
CA GLU A 28 5.60 13.78 9.12
C GLU A 28 5.68 12.52 8.24
N TRP A 29 6.03 12.71 6.97
CA TRP A 29 6.28 11.64 6.03
C TRP A 29 7.61 10.94 6.34
N VAL A 30 7.61 9.62 6.32
CA VAL A 30 8.77 8.77 6.57
C VAL A 30 9.14 8.06 5.28
N SER A 31 10.41 8.16 4.88
CA SER A 31 10.91 7.35 3.76
C SER A 31 11.02 5.89 4.17
N LEU A 32 10.38 4.99 3.44
CA LEU A 32 10.48 3.55 3.66
C LEU A 32 11.78 2.96 3.06
N PHE A 33 12.43 3.69 2.18
CA PHE A 33 13.69 3.31 1.55
C PHE A 33 14.77 4.36 1.83
N ASN A 34 15.92 3.92 2.31
CA ASN A 34 17.01 4.81 2.73
C ASN A 34 17.90 5.32 1.58
N GLY A 35 17.64 4.89 0.34
CA GLY A 35 18.40 5.25 -0.85
C GLY A 35 19.78 4.60 -0.98
N LYS A 36 20.18 3.68 -0.08
CA LYS A 36 21.53 3.11 0.00
C LYS A 36 21.58 1.59 -0.07
N ASP A 37 20.70 0.94 0.65
CA ASP A 37 20.64 -0.51 0.78
C ASP A 37 19.21 -0.99 1.07
N LEU A 38 19.01 -2.31 1.08
CA LEU A 38 17.72 -2.93 1.34
C LEU A 38 17.46 -3.20 2.85
N ASN A 39 18.20 -2.55 3.75
CA ASN A 39 17.95 -2.64 5.18
C ASN A 39 16.53 -2.13 5.49
N GLY A 40 15.79 -2.88 6.31
CA GLY A 40 14.37 -2.60 6.59
C GLY A 40 13.41 -3.36 5.69
N TRP A 41 13.92 -4.13 4.74
CA TRP A 41 13.13 -4.94 3.82
C TRP A 41 13.48 -6.43 3.94
N ASP A 42 12.49 -7.31 3.71
CA ASP A 42 12.66 -8.76 3.55
C ASP A 42 12.30 -9.15 2.12
N ILE A 43 13.02 -10.12 1.56
CA ILE A 43 12.81 -10.62 0.20
C ILE A 43 12.20 -12.02 0.27
N LYS A 44 11.18 -12.27 -0.55
CA LYS A 44 10.64 -13.60 -0.78
C LYS A 44 10.37 -13.79 -2.27
N ILE A 45 11.05 -14.76 -2.86
CA ILE A 45 10.86 -15.19 -4.25
C ILE A 45 10.33 -16.62 -4.21
N ALA A 46 9.41 -16.97 -5.10
CA ALA A 46 8.85 -18.30 -5.23
C ALA A 46 9.97 -19.35 -5.41
N ASN A 47 9.89 -20.46 -4.70
CA ASN A 47 10.88 -21.54 -4.65
C ASN A 47 12.25 -21.14 -4.06
N HIS A 48 12.31 -20.02 -3.33
CA HIS A 48 13.51 -19.56 -2.63
C HIS A 48 13.25 -19.28 -1.15
N ASN A 49 14.28 -19.43 -0.34
CA ASN A 49 14.19 -19.14 1.09
C ASN A 49 13.98 -17.63 1.35
N LEU A 50 13.47 -17.33 2.52
CA LEU A 50 13.36 -15.93 2.99
C LEU A 50 14.73 -15.25 2.93
N ASN A 51 14.76 -14.05 2.34
CA ASN A 51 15.95 -13.22 2.14
C ASN A 51 17.00 -13.81 1.17
N ASP A 52 16.64 -14.83 0.40
CA ASP A 52 17.39 -15.23 -0.77
C ASP A 52 17.03 -14.32 -1.95
N ASN A 53 17.91 -13.38 -2.26
CA ASN A 53 17.77 -12.47 -3.41
C ASN A 53 18.26 -13.16 -4.68
N PHE A 54 17.55 -14.21 -5.09
CA PHE A 54 17.91 -15.04 -6.23
C PHE A 54 18.27 -14.20 -7.46
N ASN A 55 19.38 -14.52 -8.11
CA ASN A 55 19.88 -13.83 -9.29
C ASN A 55 19.87 -12.30 -9.16
N ASN A 56 20.11 -11.82 -7.93
CA ASN A 56 20.22 -10.39 -7.66
C ASN A 56 19.04 -9.56 -8.22
N THR A 57 17.81 -10.11 -8.08
CA THR A 57 16.57 -9.53 -8.62
C THR A 57 16.31 -8.13 -8.07
N PHE A 58 16.45 -7.95 -6.77
CA PHE A 58 16.24 -6.67 -6.09
C PHE A 58 17.57 -5.99 -5.86
N GLN A 59 17.78 -4.83 -6.48
CA GLN A 59 19.01 -4.08 -6.43
C GLN A 59 18.76 -2.65 -5.93
N VAL A 60 19.81 -2.01 -5.44
CA VAL A 60 19.83 -0.57 -5.21
C VAL A 60 20.74 0.06 -6.25
N GLN A 61 20.19 0.95 -7.05
CA GLN A 61 20.94 1.72 -8.04
C GLN A 61 20.42 3.15 -8.11
N ASP A 62 21.31 4.13 -8.13
CA ASP A 62 20.96 5.56 -8.24
C ASP A 62 19.92 6.00 -7.19
N SER A 63 20.06 5.52 -5.95
CA SER A 63 19.11 5.75 -4.84
C SER A 63 17.68 5.29 -5.13
N MET A 64 17.51 4.25 -5.96
CA MET A 64 16.25 3.61 -6.30
C MET A 64 16.29 2.12 -5.94
N ILE A 65 15.14 1.54 -5.63
CA ILE A 65 14.97 0.09 -5.67
C ILE A 65 14.72 -0.26 -7.13
N ARG A 66 15.60 -1.06 -7.70
CA ARG A 66 15.54 -1.55 -9.07
C ARG A 66 15.28 -3.04 -9.07
N ILE A 67 14.25 -3.47 -9.76
CA ILE A 67 13.93 -4.87 -9.99
C ILE A 67 14.36 -5.24 -11.40
N VAL A 68 15.27 -6.20 -11.54
CA VAL A 68 15.84 -6.60 -12.84
C VAL A 68 16.08 -8.11 -12.90
N TYR A 69 16.26 -8.59 -14.12
CA TYR A 69 16.42 -10.01 -14.44
C TYR A 69 17.67 -10.26 -15.30
N ASN A 70 18.73 -9.45 -15.09
CA ASN A 70 19.95 -9.52 -15.93
C ASN A 70 20.71 -10.86 -15.79
N GLU A 71 20.52 -11.55 -14.66
CA GLU A 71 21.16 -12.85 -14.35
C GLU A 71 20.21 -14.04 -14.57
N TYR A 72 19.05 -13.81 -15.23
CA TYR A 72 18.10 -14.84 -15.55
C TYR A 72 18.28 -15.32 -16.99
N ASP A 73 18.38 -16.63 -17.19
CA ASP A 73 18.27 -17.24 -18.50
C ASP A 73 16.80 -17.23 -18.96
N VAL A 74 15.89 -17.56 -18.03
CA VAL A 74 14.44 -17.60 -18.21
C VAL A 74 13.76 -17.26 -16.89
N PHE A 75 12.60 -16.64 -16.91
CA PHE A 75 11.86 -16.22 -15.71
C PHE A 75 11.45 -17.41 -14.82
N ASP A 76 10.96 -18.48 -15.43
CA ASP A 76 10.61 -19.75 -14.76
C ASP A 76 9.78 -19.54 -13.48
N ASP A 77 8.71 -18.74 -13.59
CA ASP A 77 7.77 -18.42 -12.50
C ASP A 77 8.43 -17.93 -11.20
N LYS A 78 9.58 -17.30 -11.28
CA LYS A 78 10.29 -16.73 -10.13
C LYS A 78 9.66 -15.39 -9.71
N TYR A 79 8.33 -15.41 -9.49
CA TYR A 79 7.62 -14.28 -8.90
C TYR A 79 8.19 -13.96 -7.53
N GLY A 80 8.40 -12.68 -7.26
CA GLY A 80 9.03 -12.26 -6.03
C GLY A 80 8.51 -10.93 -5.50
N HIS A 81 8.73 -10.72 -4.21
CA HIS A 81 8.32 -9.49 -3.54
C HIS A 81 9.39 -9.08 -2.53
N ILE A 82 9.58 -7.76 -2.41
CA ILE A 82 10.37 -7.17 -1.34
C ILE A 82 9.45 -6.43 -0.38
N TYR A 83 9.45 -6.84 0.89
CA TYR A 83 8.50 -6.44 1.94
C TYR A 83 9.12 -5.46 2.91
N TYR A 84 8.48 -4.33 3.15
CA TYR A 84 8.85 -3.47 4.26
C TYR A 84 8.51 -4.17 5.60
N LYS A 85 9.47 -4.22 6.54
CA LYS A 85 9.39 -5.08 7.75
C LYS A 85 8.34 -4.68 8.77
N THR A 86 7.77 -3.47 8.67
CA THR A 86 6.77 -2.97 9.62
C THR A 86 5.39 -3.00 8.97
N PRO A 87 4.40 -3.65 9.59
CA PRO A 87 3.02 -3.59 9.12
C PRO A 87 2.35 -2.26 9.49
N TYR A 88 1.37 -1.84 8.68
CA TYR A 88 0.58 -0.62 8.89
C TYR A 88 -0.91 -0.87 8.66
N SER A 89 -1.75 -0.03 9.28
CA SER A 89 -3.22 -0.11 9.14
C SER A 89 -3.85 1.17 8.57
N TYR A 90 -3.58 2.32 9.16
CA TYR A 90 -4.09 3.62 8.70
C TYR A 90 -2.92 4.49 8.28
N TYR A 91 -2.79 4.75 6.98
CA TYR A 91 -1.66 5.51 6.44
C TYR A 91 -1.97 6.09 5.06
N LYS A 92 -1.17 7.07 4.66
CA LYS A 92 -1.01 7.44 3.26
C LYS A 92 0.32 6.87 2.76
N LEU A 93 0.33 6.35 1.57
CA LEU A 93 1.52 5.85 0.86
C LEU A 93 1.68 6.64 -0.42
N ARG A 94 2.91 7.01 -0.76
CA ARG A 94 3.22 7.56 -2.07
C ARG A 94 4.54 7.02 -2.58
N PHE A 95 4.65 6.88 -3.90
CA PHE A 95 5.84 6.41 -4.56
C PHE A 95 5.83 6.77 -6.04
N ASP A 96 7.02 6.76 -6.64
CA ASP A 96 7.17 6.86 -8.09
C ASP A 96 7.66 5.52 -8.63
N TYR A 97 7.12 5.10 -9.79
CA TYR A 97 7.60 3.93 -10.51
C TYR A 97 7.82 4.25 -12.00
N ARG A 98 8.64 3.44 -12.66
CA ARG A 98 8.74 3.39 -14.12
C ARG A 98 9.15 2.00 -14.58
N PHE A 99 8.56 1.53 -15.64
CA PHE A 99 9.06 0.36 -16.34
C PHE A 99 10.29 0.72 -17.16
N ILE A 100 11.24 -0.21 -17.25
CA ILE A 100 12.48 -0.03 -18.00
C ILE A 100 12.77 -1.30 -18.80
N LYS A 101 13.50 -1.16 -19.91
CA LYS A 101 13.94 -2.30 -20.73
C LYS A 101 12.76 -3.15 -21.26
N GLU A 102 13.10 -4.37 -21.66
CA GLU A 102 12.17 -5.40 -22.13
C GLU A 102 11.93 -6.45 -21.04
N GLN A 103 10.82 -7.17 -21.15
CA GLN A 103 10.50 -8.29 -20.30
C GLN A 103 11.55 -9.40 -20.48
N THR A 104 11.92 -10.07 -19.38
CA THR A 104 12.80 -11.24 -19.46
C THR A 104 12.12 -12.42 -20.16
N SER A 105 12.91 -13.27 -20.82
CA SER A 105 12.41 -14.46 -21.49
C SER A 105 11.65 -15.39 -20.53
N GLY A 106 10.58 -16.02 -21.00
CA GLY A 106 9.75 -16.94 -20.19
C GLY A 106 8.73 -16.26 -19.30
N GLY A 107 8.64 -14.93 -19.29
CA GLY A 107 7.52 -14.23 -18.66
C GLY A 107 6.26 -14.33 -19.51
N GLU A 108 5.11 -14.43 -18.84
CA GLU A 108 3.81 -14.47 -19.49
C GLU A 108 3.46 -13.17 -20.22
N ASN A 109 2.61 -13.23 -21.25
CA ASN A 109 2.23 -12.04 -22.02
C ASN A 109 1.54 -10.96 -21.15
N TRP A 110 0.81 -11.35 -20.12
CA TRP A 110 0.14 -10.43 -19.21
C TRP A 110 1.10 -9.76 -18.23
N ASN A 111 2.32 -10.32 -18.05
CA ASN A 111 3.37 -9.74 -17.22
C ASN A 111 4.14 -8.61 -17.93
N VAL A 112 3.92 -8.39 -19.23
CA VAL A 112 4.59 -7.29 -19.95
C VAL A 112 4.20 -5.95 -19.35
N ARG A 113 5.18 -5.19 -18.83
CA ARG A 113 4.98 -3.91 -18.15
C ARG A 113 3.90 -4.02 -17.08
N ASN A 114 4.02 -5.06 -16.24
CA ASN A 114 3.16 -5.38 -15.11
C ASN A 114 4.01 -5.55 -13.85
N SER A 115 3.55 -4.99 -12.76
CA SER A 115 4.10 -5.07 -11.40
C SER A 115 3.04 -4.58 -10.42
N GLY A 116 3.32 -4.58 -9.12
CA GLY A 116 2.37 -4.12 -8.13
C GLY A 116 3.03 -3.65 -6.82
N VAL A 117 2.23 -2.91 -6.05
CA VAL A 117 2.54 -2.60 -4.65
C VAL A 117 1.46 -3.26 -3.79
N MET A 118 1.88 -4.26 -3.02
CA MET A 118 0.99 -4.98 -2.11
C MET A 118 0.76 -4.13 -0.86
N ILE A 119 -0.50 -4.02 -0.45
CA ILE A 119 -0.93 -3.40 0.81
C ILE A 119 -1.76 -4.42 1.60
N HIS A 120 -1.83 -4.27 2.92
CA HIS A 120 -2.44 -5.27 3.81
C HIS A 120 -1.96 -6.70 3.52
N SER A 121 -0.72 -6.83 3.04
CA SER A 121 -0.14 -8.11 2.66
C SER A 121 0.19 -8.96 3.88
N GLN A 122 0.11 -10.28 3.71
CA GLN A 122 0.79 -11.21 4.60
C GLN A 122 2.28 -10.87 4.68
N SER A 123 2.97 -11.34 5.73
CA SER A 123 4.41 -11.11 5.86
C SER A 123 5.21 -11.96 4.88
N ALA A 124 6.42 -11.52 4.52
CA ALA A 124 7.35 -12.32 3.72
C ALA A 124 7.57 -13.73 4.31
N LYS A 125 7.67 -13.80 5.63
CA LYS A 125 7.91 -15.07 6.37
C LYS A 125 6.73 -16.04 6.31
N SER A 126 5.51 -15.56 6.14
CA SER A 126 4.29 -16.40 6.11
C SER A 126 3.93 -16.91 4.72
N ASN A 127 4.64 -16.47 3.67
CA ASN A 127 4.46 -17.06 2.35
C ASN A 127 4.92 -18.52 2.36
N ALA A 128 4.17 -19.40 1.70
CA ALA A 128 4.61 -20.75 1.42
C ALA A 128 5.87 -20.74 0.51
N PHE A 129 6.60 -21.85 0.45
CA PHE A 129 7.86 -21.90 -0.28
C PHE A 129 7.68 -21.59 -1.77
N GLU A 130 6.68 -22.22 -2.40
CA GLU A 130 6.36 -22.07 -3.83
C GLU A 130 5.43 -20.90 -4.13
N GLN A 131 4.99 -20.13 -3.14
CA GLN A 131 3.95 -19.11 -3.31
C GLN A 131 4.40 -17.98 -4.21
N HIS A 132 3.64 -17.75 -5.31
CA HIS A 132 3.90 -16.70 -6.30
C HIS A 132 3.44 -15.33 -5.81
N PHE A 133 2.22 -15.22 -5.28
CA PHE A 133 1.61 -13.96 -4.84
C PHE A 133 1.18 -14.06 -3.38
N PRO A 134 1.49 -13.03 -2.55
CA PRO A 134 1.02 -13.00 -1.19
C PRO A 134 -0.49 -12.75 -1.14
N VAL A 135 -1.15 -13.29 -0.12
CA VAL A 135 -2.51 -12.86 0.21
C VAL A 135 -2.46 -11.38 0.61
N SER A 136 -3.08 -10.52 -0.19
CA SER A 136 -2.95 -9.06 -0.10
C SER A 136 -4.02 -8.35 -0.93
N LEU A 137 -3.99 -7.02 -0.90
CA LEU A 137 -4.54 -6.15 -1.93
C LEU A 137 -3.37 -5.60 -2.73
N GLU A 138 -3.47 -5.60 -4.05
CA GLU A 138 -2.43 -5.09 -4.93
C GLU A 138 -2.87 -3.80 -5.60
N ILE A 139 -2.08 -2.74 -5.44
CA ILE A 139 -2.12 -1.58 -6.33
C ILE A 139 -1.37 -1.99 -7.59
N GLN A 140 -2.10 -2.51 -8.58
CA GLN A 140 -1.49 -3.03 -9.81
C GLN A 140 -0.96 -1.90 -10.67
N LEU A 141 0.28 -2.02 -11.10
CA LEU A 141 0.99 -1.06 -11.93
C LEU A 141 1.13 -1.60 -13.34
N LEU A 142 0.50 -0.93 -14.30
CA LEU A 142 0.62 -1.28 -15.71
C LEU A 142 1.25 -0.15 -16.52
N GLY A 143 2.16 -0.50 -17.41
CA GLY A 143 2.68 0.42 -18.43
C GLY A 143 1.96 0.21 -19.76
N GLY A 144 1.72 1.28 -20.50
CA GLY A 144 1.11 1.22 -21.83
C GLY A 144 1.95 0.41 -22.83
N LEU A 145 1.27 -0.24 -23.77
CA LEU A 145 1.88 -1.08 -24.83
C LEU A 145 1.88 -0.37 -26.19
N ASN A 146 1.73 0.96 -26.20
CA ASN A 146 1.61 1.79 -27.42
C ASN A 146 0.40 1.41 -28.30
N LYS A 147 -0.59 0.71 -27.73
CA LYS A 147 -1.83 0.32 -28.42
C LYS A 147 -2.95 0.12 -27.38
N GLY A 148 -4.12 0.68 -27.66
CA GLY A 148 -5.29 0.56 -26.80
C GLY A 148 -5.11 1.26 -25.44
N GLU A 149 -6.15 1.20 -24.63
CA GLU A 149 -6.15 1.68 -23.26
C GLU A 149 -5.61 0.58 -22.32
N ARG A 150 -4.81 1.00 -21.34
CA ARG A 150 -4.29 0.14 -20.28
C ARG A 150 -4.10 0.99 -19.03
N THR A 151 -5.10 0.96 -18.16
CA THR A 151 -5.10 1.71 -16.90
C THR A 151 -4.07 1.18 -15.92
N THR A 152 -3.63 2.01 -15.00
CA THR A 152 -2.70 1.65 -13.91
C THR A 152 -3.29 2.07 -12.55
N ALA A 153 -2.66 1.69 -11.45
CA ALA A 153 -3.25 1.78 -10.12
C ALA A 153 -4.62 1.07 -10.04
N ASN A 154 -4.75 -0.04 -10.75
CA ASN A 154 -5.90 -0.94 -10.63
C ASN A 154 -5.86 -1.63 -9.26
N LEU A 155 -6.91 -2.35 -8.90
CA LEU A 155 -6.91 -3.26 -7.77
C LEU A 155 -6.83 -4.69 -8.28
N CYS A 156 -5.86 -5.49 -7.79
CA CYS A 156 -5.95 -6.94 -7.85
C CYS A 156 -6.00 -7.53 -6.44
N THR A 157 -6.68 -8.65 -6.28
CA THR A 157 -7.09 -9.22 -5.00
C THR A 157 -6.60 -10.66 -4.83
N PRO A 158 -5.26 -10.91 -4.76
CA PRO A 158 -4.77 -12.28 -4.55
C PRO A 158 -5.19 -12.78 -3.14
N GLY A 159 -6.10 -13.75 -3.09
CA GLY A 159 -6.63 -14.33 -1.86
C GLY A 159 -7.55 -13.41 -1.04
N THR A 160 -8.01 -12.33 -1.62
CA THR A 160 -8.84 -11.31 -0.95
C THR A 160 -10.04 -10.92 -1.81
N ALA A 161 -11.03 -10.29 -1.19
CA ALA A 161 -12.17 -9.69 -1.85
C ALA A 161 -12.43 -8.31 -1.24
N VAL A 162 -13.17 -7.47 -1.91
CA VAL A 162 -13.50 -6.12 -1.47
C VAL A 162 -14.97 -5.80 -1.70
N TYR A 163 -15.45 -4.75 -1.08
CA TYR A 163 -16.74 -4.16 -1.46
C TYR A 163 -16.47 -3.03 -2.45
N PHE A 164 -16.91 -3.24 -3.67
CA PHE A 164 -16.87 -2.25 -4.75
C PHE A 164 -18.30 -1.83 -5.08
N ASN A 165 -18.57 -0.52 -5.11
CA ASN A 165 -19.93 0.02 -5.25
C ASN A 165 -20.93 -0.60 -4.26
N ASP A 166 -20.52 -0.73 -2.98
CA ASP A 166 -21.28 -1.30 -1.86
C ASP A 166 -21.70 -2.77 -2.03
N LYS A 167 -21.12 -3.50 -2.96
CA LYS A 167 -21.32 -4.92 -3.17
C LYS A 167 -20.02 -5.67 -2.98
N LEU A 168 -20.09 -6.84 -2.33
CA LEU A 168 -18.97 -7.75 -2.24
C LEU A 168 -18.61 -8.21 -3.66
N ASP A 169 -17.35 -7.99 -4.04
CA ASP A 169 -16.83 -8.25 -5.35
C ASP A 169 -15.61 -9.18 -5.26
N TYR A 170 -15.67 -10.29 -5.95
CA TYR A 170 -14.62 -11.31 -6.03
C TYR A 170 -13.79 -11.19 -7.32
N THR A 171 -14.04 -10.17 -8.13
CA THR A 171 -13.26 -9.93 -9.36
C THR A 171 -11.79 -9.79 -9.01
N HIS A 172 -10.95 -10.62 -9.63
CA HIS A 172 -9.52 -10.66 -9.30
C HIS A 172 -8.85 -9.31 -9.56
N CYS A 173 -9.13 -8.66 -10.69
CA CYS A 173 -8.59 -7.34 -10.99
C CYS A 173 -9.70 -6.38 -11.43
N ILE A 174 -9.86 -5.28 -10.68
CA ILE A 174 -10.81 -4.18 -10.96
C ILE A 174 -10.00 -3.03 -11.56
N THR A 175 -10.38 -2.56 -12.74
CA THR A 175 -9.70 -1.47 -13.45
C THR A 175 -9.99 -0.12 -12.81
N SER A 176 -8.98 0.74 -12.76
CA SER A 176 -9.09 2.13 -12.35
C SER A 176 -9.58 3.03 -13.50
N GLU A 177 -9.85 4.28 -13.19
CA GLU A 177 -10.17 5.34 -14.17
C GLU A 177 -8.93 6.12 -14.63
N SER A 178 -7.72 5.57 -14.45
CA SER A 178 -6.49 6.24 -14.86
C SER A 178 -6.33 6.28 -16.37
N LYS A 179 -5.54 7.23 -16.86
CA LYS A 179 -5.05 7.21 -18.23
C LYS A 179 -3.97 6.13 -18.42
N THR A 180 -3.61 5.88 -19.68
CA THR A 180 -2.52 4.98 -20.07
C THR A 180 -1.18 5.73 -20.10
N TYR A 181 -0.15 5.17 -19.48
CA TYR A 181 1.22 5.71 -19.46
C TYR A 181 2.14 4.88 -20.34
N ASN A 182 2.48 5.41 -21.51
CA ASN A 182 3.35 4.74 -22.47
C ASN A 182 4.83 5.09 -22.26
N GLY A 183 5.72 4.19 -22.67
CA GLY A 183 7.18 4.39 -22.59
C GLY A 183 7.71 4.30 -21.14
N ASP A 184 8.99 4.64 -20.98
CA ASP A 184 9.71 4.53 -19.71
C ASP A 184 9.63 5.84 -18.90
N GLN A 185 8.41 6.33 -18.69
CA GLN A 185 8.16 7.55 -17.93
C GLN A 185 7.92 7.25 -16.45
N TRP A 186 8.29 8.19 -15.58
CA TRP A 186 7.92 8.15 -14.18
C TRP A 186 6.42 8.40 -14.00
N VAL A 187 5.79 7.59 -13.16
CA VAL A 187 4.40 7.74 -12.75
C VAL A 187 4.35 7.86 -11.24
N HIS A 188 3.70 8.91 -10.75
CA HIS A 188 3.48 9.15 -9.33
C HIS A 188 2.15 8.55 -8.88
N ILE A 189 2.20 7.73 -7.86
CA ILE A 189 1.04 7.11 -7.21
C ILE A 189 0.94 7.59 -5.78
N GLU A 190 -0.27 7.91 -5.34
CA GLU A 190 -0.63 8.02 -3.93
C GLU A 190 -1.75 7.04 -3.61
N ALA A 191 -1.76 6.55 -2.38
CA ALA A 191 -2.85 5.75 -1.86
C ALA A 191 -3.18 6.16 -0.42
N ILE A 192 -4.47 6.19 -0.09
CA ILE A 192 -4.96 6.42 1.27
C ILE A 192 -5.58 5.13 1.75
N ILE A 193 -5.01 4.56 2.80
CA ILE A 193 -5.44 3.30 3.40
C ILE A 193 -5.97 3.58 4.80
N LEU A 194 -7.26 3.34 5.02
CA LEU A 194 -7.95 3.57 6.27
C LEU A 194 -8.40 2.24 6.90
N GLY A 195 -7.42 1.38 7.23
CA GLY A 195 -7.68 0.04 7.73
C GLY A 195 -8.57 -0.75 6.78
N ASN A 196 -9.66 -1.34 7.29
CA ASN A 196 -10.68 -2.00 6.47
C ASN A 196 -11.86 -1.08 6.10
N GLU A 197 -11.80 0.21 6.42
CA GLU A 197 -12.92 1.13 6.19
C GLU A 197 -12.96 1.61 4.73
N SER A 198 -11.82 2.08 4.21
CA SER A 198 -11.74 2.61 2.84
C SER A 198 -10.31 2.61 2.33
N ILE A 199 -10.13 2.31 1.04
CA ILE A 199 -8.87 2.42 0.33
C ILE A 199 -9.12 3.22 -0.94
N ILE A 200 -8.21 4.15 -1.24
CA ILE A 200 -8.34 5.11 -2.34
C ILE A 200 -7.01 5.14 -3.09
N HIS A 201 -7.03 4.94 -4.41
CA HIS A 201 -5.88 5.11 -5.28
C HIS A 201 -5.96 6.45 -6.00
N ILE A 202 -4.84 7.16 -6.07
CA ILE A 202 -4.74 8.52 -6.60
C ILE A 202 -3.56 8.58 -7.58
N ILE A 203 -3.77 9.19 -8.73
CA ILE A 203 -2.72 9.51 -9.71
C ILE A 203 -2.84 10.97 -10.11
N GLU A 204 -1.74 11.73 -10.08
CA GLU A 204 -1.72 13.15 -10.50
C GLU A 204 -2.79 14.00 -9.79
N ASN A 205 -3.09 13.70 -8.52
CA ASN A 205 -4.14 14.26 -7.66
C ASN A 205 -5.58 13.86 -8.00
N ASP A 206 -5.81 13.00 -8.99
CA ASP A 206 -7.13 12.47 -9.32
C ASP A 206 -7.37 11.15 -8.61
N ILE A 207 -8.53 10.99 -7.96
CA ILE A 207 -8.97 9.69 -7.43
C ILE A 207 -9.35 8.82 -8.62
N VAL A 208 -8.61 7.73 -8.81
CA VAL A 208 -8.81 6.81 -9.94
C VAL A 208 -9.49 5.49 -9.55
N LEU A 209 -9.49 5.15 -8.25
CA LEU A 209 -10.19 3.97 -7.74
C LEU A 209 -10.48 4.13 -6.25
N LYS A 210 -11.64 3.62 -5.81
CA LYS A 210 -12.01 3.57 -4.40
C LYS A 210 -12.80 2.31 -4.12
N TYR A 211 -12.46 1.64 -3.01
CA TYR A 211 -13.15 0.45 -2.53
C TYR A 211 -13.11 0.39 -0.99
N THR A 212 -13.88 -0.52 -0.41
CA THR A 212 -14.08 -0.61 1.05
C THR A 212 -14.08 -2.06 1.53
N ARG A 213 -14.00 -2.25 2.83
CA ARG A 213 -14.22 -3.52 3.52
C ARG A 213 -13.46 -4.69 2.88
N PRO A 214 -12.13 -4.61 2.71
CA PRO A 214 -11.37 -5.76 2.26
C PRO A 214 -11.47 -6.91 3.26
N GLU A 215 -11.61 -8.13 2.73
CA GLU A 215 -11.71 -9.34 3.51
C GLU A 215 -10.92 -10.49 2.87
N ILE A 216 -10.66 -11.55 3.62
CA ILE A 216 -10.12 -12.78 3.05
C ILE A 216 -11.19 -13.41 2.17
N ASP A 217 -10.81 -13.72 0.95
CA ASP A 217 -11.71 -14.28 -0.05
C ASP A 217 -12.25 -15.63 0.42
N SER A 218 -13.58 -15.73 0.63
CA SER A 218 -14.24 -16.99 0.96
C SER A 218 -14.28 -17.97 -0.21
N SER A 219 -14.19 -17.47 -1.45
CA SER A 219 -14.08 -18.30 -2.66
C SER A 219 -12.70 -18.93 -2.83
N PHE A 220 -11.70 -18.48 -2.07
CA PHE A 220 -10.38 -19.13 -1.93
C PHE A 220 -10.49 -20.63 -1.66
N LEU A 221 -11.64 -21.06 -1.16
CA LEU A 221 -12.00 -22.43 -0.80
C LEU A 221 -12.73 -23.18 -1.92
N SER A 222 -13.34 -22.48 -2.86
CA SER A 222 -14.10 -23.12 -3.92
C SER A 222 -13.22 -23.31 -5.14
N LYS A 223 -13.11 -24.54 -5.61
CA LYS A 223 -12.41 -24.90 -6.84
C LYS A 223 -13.02 -24.27 -8.11
N ASP A 224 -14.17 -23.58 -7.96
CA ASP A 224 -15.03 -23.20 -9.08
C ASP A 224 -14.95 -21.72 -9.48
N TYR A 225 -14.18 -20.90 -8.74
CA TYR A 225 -14.11 -19.48 -9.06
C TYR A 225 -13.13 -19.24 -10.23
N GLU A 226 -13.68 -18.96 -11.42
CA GLU A 226 -12.96 -18.63 -12.68
C GLU A 226 -11.82 -19.60 -13.06
N GLY A 227 -11.83 -20.84 -12.57
CA GLY A 227 -10.77 -21.82 -12.86
C GLY A 227 -9.39 -21.46 -12.26
N LYS A 228 -9.33 -20.48 -11.38
CA LYS A 228 -8.08 -20.14 -10.67
C LYS A 228 -7.88 -21.11 -9.52
N ASP A 229 -7.04 -22.08 -9.78
CA ASP A 229 -6.55 -22.98 -8.75
C ASP A 229 -5.43 -22.28 -7.96
N TRP A 230 -5.71 -21.92 -6.72
CA TRP A 230 -4.71 -21.33 -5.83
C TRP A 230 -3.51 -22.27 -5.60
N ASP A 231 -3.67 -23.58 -5.85
CA ASP A 231 -2.55 -24.50 -5.90
C ASP A 231 -1.58 -24.12 -7.01
N ASN A 232 -2.06 -23.58 -8.14
CA ASN A 232 -1.21 -23.11 -9.23
C ASN A 232 -0.40 -21.85 -8.87
N PHE A 233 -0.79 -21.14 -7.81
CA PHE A 233 -0.02 -20.01 -7.26
C PHE A 233 0.85 -20.39 -6.06
N GLY A 234 1.00 -21.70 -5.77
CA GLY A 234 1.88 -22.21 -4.74
C GLY A 234 1.40 -21.95 -3.31
N VAL A 235 0.12 -21.65 -3.07
CA VAL A 235 -0.43 -21.47 -1.72
C VAL A 235 -0.71 -22.83 -1.11
N THR A 236 0.34 -23.52 -0.67
CA THR A 236 0.27 -24.88 -0.13
C THR A 236 -0.20 -24.95 1.33
N ASN A 237 -0.26 -23.81 2.03
CA ASN A 237 -0.68 -23.69 3.42
C ASN A 237 -2.08 -23.07 3.56
N LYS A 238 -3.01 -23.51 2.72
CA LYS A 238 -4.39 -22.94 2.62
C LYS A 238 -5.12 -22.91 3.94
N GLU A 239 -4.93 -23.89 4.81
CA GLU A 239 -5.65 -24.04 6.06
C GLU A 239 -5.61 -22.78 6.93
N ILE A 240 -4.45 -22.06 6.91
CA ILE A 240 -4.32 -20.81 7.70
C ILE A 240 -5.21 -19.68 7.18
N TRP A 241 -5.68 -19.79 5.94
CA TRP A 241 -6.55 -18.81 5.30
C TRP A 241 -8.02 -19.23 5.36
N LEU A 242 -8.31 -20.54 5.30
CA LEU A 242 -9.65 -21.10 5.34
C LEU A 242 -10.42 -20.61 6.57
N ASP A 243 -9.81 -20.66 7.74
CA ASP A 243 -10.39 -20.19 9.00
C ASP A 243 -10.61 -18.68 9.05
N LYS A 244 -10.05 -17.94 8.09
CA LYS A 244 -10.14 -16.48 7.99
C LYS A 244 -11.08 -16.02 6.89
N ALA A 245 -11.67 -16.95 6.12
CA ALA A 245 -12.58 -16.60 5.03
C ALA A 245 -13.70 -15.66 5.50
N GLY A 246 -13.92 -14.58 4.76
CA GLY A 246 -14.87 -13.52 5.10
C GLY A 246 -14.46 -12.63 6.28
N LYS A 247 -13.27 -12.82 6.87
CA LYS A 247 -12.80 -11.94 7.95
C LYS A 247 -12.17 -10.68 7.37
N PRO A 248 -12.48 -9.50 7.95
CA PRO A 248 -11.91 -8.23 7.50
C PRO A 248 -10.38 -8.20 7.59
N ILE A 249 -9.76 -7.54 6.62
CA ILE A 249 -8.33 -7.23 6.61
C ILE A 249 -8.18 -5.72 6.79
N GLY A 250 -7.48 -5.28 7.82
CA GLY A 250 -7.30 -3.86 8.12
C GLY A 250 -5.87 -3.47 8.47
N GLU A 251 -4.94 -4.42 8.37
CA GLU A 251 -3.52 -4.23 8.67
C GLU A 251 -2.70 -5.24 7.89
N GLY A 252 -1.48 -4.88 7.54
CA GLY A 252 -0.55 -5.77 6.90
C GLY A 252 0.71 -5.08 6.39
N TYR A 253 1.50 -5.84 5.64
CA TYR A 253 2.78 -5.38 5.13
C TYR A 253 2.62 -4.68 3.78
N ILE A 254 3.60 -3.86 3.43
CA ILE A 254 3.75 -3.22 2.12
C ILE A 254 4.85 -3.97 1.39
N ALA A 255 4.59 -4.38 0.15
CA ALA A 255 5.60 -5.04 -0.66
C ALA A 255 5.60 -4.53 -2.11
N LEU A 256 6.78 -4.58 -2.75
CA LEU A 256 6.96 -4.25 -4.17
C LEU A 256 7.16 -5.56 -4.93
N GLN A 257 6.49 -5.71 -6.06
CA GLN A 257 6.43 -6.95 -6.82
C GLN A 257 7.47 -7.04 -7.92
N ALA A 258 8.07 -8.21 -8.08
CA ALA A 258 8.90 -8.64 -9.19
C ALA A 258 8.15 -9.66 -10.04
N GLU A 259 7.79 -9.29 -11.29
CA GLU A 259 6.87 -10.04 -12.15
C GLU A 259 7.36 -10.12 -13.61
N SER A 260 8.64 -10.48 -13.81
CA SER A 260 9.32 -10.67 -15.09
C SER A 260 9.65 -9.42 -15.91
N HIS A 261 9.03 -8.27 -15.68
CA HIS A 261 9.37 -7.03 -16.38
C HIS A 261 10.16 -6.09 -15.46
N PRO A 262 11.33 -5.57 -15.89
CA PRO A 262 12.14 -4.68 -15.06
C PRO A 262 11.43 -3.37 -14.74
N ILE A 263 11.58 -2.92 -13.48
CA ILE A 263 10.91 -1.74 -12.94
C ILE A 263 11.79 -1.04 -11.91
N ASP A 264 11.73 0.29 -11.88
CA ASP A 264 12.36 1.13 -10.86
C ASP A 264 11.29 1.70 -9.93
N PHE A 265 11.62 1.79 -8.63
CA PHE A 265 10.86 2.49 -7.59
C PHE A 265 11.72 3.50 -6.87
N LYS A 266 11.17 4.70 -6.60
CA LYS A 266 11.80 5.74 -5.77
C LYS A 266 10.75 6.52 -4.98
N ASN A 267 11.22 7.41 -4.08
CA ASN A 267 10.35 8.30 -3.29
C ASN A 267 9.25 7.53 -2.55
N ILE A 268 9.58 6.34 -2.04
CA ILE A 268 8.63 5.48 -1.32
C ILE A 268 8.48 6.06 0.09
N GLU A 269 7.38 6.75 0.34
CA GLU A 269 7.14 7.48 1.59
C GLU A 269 5.78 7.15 2.17
N LEU A 270 5.72 7.12 3.49
CA LEU A 270 4.53 6.80 4.26
C LEU A 270 4.25 7.88 5.30
N LEU A 271 2.99 8.28 5.44
CA LEU A 271 2.47 9.05 6.54
C LEU A 271 1.61 8.14 7.42
N ASP A 272 2.11 7.78 8.61
CA ASP A 272 1.32 7.01 9.58
C ASP A 272 0.20 7.89 10.14
N LEU A 273 -1.04 7.44 9.98
CA LEU A 273 -2.25 8.10 10.48
C LEU A 273 -2.74 7.49 11.81
N CYS A 274 -1.98 6.52 12.36
CA CYS A 274 -2.28 5.82 13.61
C CYS A 274 -1.31 6.21 14.71
N GLY A 275 -1.77 6.96 15.70
CA GLY A 275 -0.92 7.44 16.80
C GLY A 275 -1.68 7.90 18.01
N CYS A 276 -0.98 8.55 18.94
CA CYS A 276 -1.60 9.11 20.14
C CYS A 276 -2.48 10.30 19.81
N MET A 277 -3.78 10.19 20.08
CA MET A 277 -4.76 11.27 19.87
C MET A 277 -5.10 12.04 21.16
N ASP A 278 -4.41 11.75 22.27
CA ASP A 278 -4.55 12.58 23.50
C ASP A 278 -3.77 13.89 23.32
N LYS A 279 -4.50 15.01 23.30
CA LYS A 279 -3.92 16.37 23.17
C LYS A 279 -2.94 16.75 24.27
N LYS A 280 -2.91 16.00 25.40
CA LYS A 280 -1.97 16.22 26.51
C LYS A 280 -0.64 15.50 26.28
N ALA A 281 -0.57 14.53 25.39
CA ALA A 281 0.64 13.80 25.10
C ALA A 281 1.62 14.64 24.26
N LYS A 282 2.93 14.49 24.53
CA LYS A 282 4.00 15.19 23.80
C LYS A 282 4.06 14.87 22.32
N ASN A 283 3.63 13.68 21.96
CA ASN A 283 3.64 13.17 20.59
C ASN A 283 2.26 13.17 19.91
N TYR A 284 1.31 13.95 20.44
CA TYR A 284 0.05 14.22 19.76
C TYR A 284 0.29 14.85 18.39
N LYS A 285 -0.42 14.36 17.35
CA LYS A 285 -0.46 14.99 16.03
C LYS A 285 -1.92 15.16 15.60
N SER A 286 -2.26 16.34 15.09
CA SER A 286 -3.63 16.68 14.69
C SER A 286 -4.11 15.89 13.47
N TYR A 287 -3.20 15.29 12.68
CA TYR A 287 -3.51 14.49 11.51
C TYR A 287 -3.73 12.99 11.80
N PHE A 288 -3.50 12.53 13.04
CA PHE A 288 -3.88 11.17 13.39
C PHE A 288 -5.40 11.00 13.38
N ILE A 289 -5.86 9.93 12.74
CA ILE A 289 -7.28 9.60 12.62
C ILE A 289 -7.64 8.28 13.31
N LYS A 290 -6.61 7.47 13.64
CA LYS A 290 -6.75 6.24 14.41
C LYS A 290 -5.97 6.35 15.70
N ASN A 291 -6.68 6.26 16.84
CA ASN A 291 -6.03 6.34 18.14
C ASN A 291 -5.28 5.05 18.49
N ASN A 292 -4.02 5.22 18.92
CA ASN A 292 -3.25 4.18 19.58
C ASN A 292 -2.71 4.74 20.89
N SER A 293 -3.45 4.52 21.97
CA SER A 293 -3.12 5.03 23.30
C SER A 293 -1.81 4.48 23.87
N MET A 294 -1.37 3.30 23.41
CA MET A 294 -0.08 2.71 23.83
C MET A 294 1.13 3.50 23.30
N LYS A 295 0.93 4.27 22.23
CA LYS A 295 1.96 5.16 21.68
C LYS A 295 2.04 6.52 22.39
N CYS A 296 1.18 6.83 23.39
CA CYS A 296 1.18 8.13 24.04
C CYS A 296 2.42 8.31 24.94
N ILE A 297 3.08 9.48 24.81
CA ILE A 297 4.24 9.90 25.63
C ILE A 297 3.83 11.14 26.44
N TYR A 298 3.93 11.04 27.77
CA TYR A 298 3.57 12.13 28.68
C TYR A 298 4.77 12.81 29.29
#